data_29ebc4ed7bc5ff363f96c58fd9bead9d
#
_entry.id   29ebc4ed7bc5ff363f96c58fd9bead9d
#
_cell.length_a   1.000
_cell.length_b   1.000
_cell.length_c   1.000
_cell.angle_alpha   90.00
_cell.angle_beta   90.00
_cell.angle_gamma   90.00
#
_symmetry.space_group_name_H-M   'P 1'
#
loop_
_entity.id
_entity.type
_entity.pdbx_description
1 polymer ?
#
loop_
_entity_poly.entity_id
_entity_poly.type
_entity_poly.pdbx_seq_one_letter_code
_entity_poly.pdbx_strand_id
1 'polypeptide(L)'
;MRKLLTLCIFSIFLSFSSCNQEDTSPILVSTEDLLFVGGDKVRISGRLLTNREVLATDHGFLFSTEPSFSGAQTLSLGEKNGPGRFIGESAGFKIGQTYFAKAFAEVNGQRIEGDVVELKTLTPFVNNFSPRYASAGSQMVIEGRNFPEGTKVFFGTQEAQVIQNLFESRLTLRIPAASGQVVVPVRIVIQDQEIILPQPFEYQAGKFTKITEFPGGSRIYDNTFFYNSSGFHVGLGRLRLADPYPLFQRYDPAGNTWAEVSFPGAPRRFAFSSPTYLGGGALETSRDVFQFDRSFWKIQGSTFERLPDLPFNTREAMAVDWKGKLYLFGGRDGAGSVVREYNPTTGNWTLKRNAPFDMSGTTATFSFGDRVFVFSSSGAIWEYLPQEDEWRRDSTYPGSTGEGYPFAQVIGNKAYMGLYRRTQEIWELNLETGIWKSKNQIIGLPQSINMGSFVFGEAIYILRAAEESVNGALPMELFKFEPDAI
;
A
#
# COMPACT_ATOMS: atom_id res chain seq x y z
N MET A 1 -130.63 3.68 -17.42
CA MET A 1 -130.54 3.21 -16.63
C MET A 1 -129.18 2.54 -16.65
N ARG A 2 -128.74 1.92 -15.84
CA ARG A 2 -127.39 1.58 -15.52
C ARG A 2 -126.77 0.43 -16.39
N LYS A 3 -125.75 0.66 -17.09
CA LYS A 3 -124.95 -0.41 -17.74
C LYS A 3 -123.76 -0.76 -16.88
N LEU A 4 -123.66 -2.03 -16.56
CA LEU A 4 -122.51 -2.63 -15.88
C LEU A 4 -121.44 -2.87 -16.92
N LEU A 5 -120.20 -2.40 -16.65
CA LEU A 5 -119.01 -2.63 -17.45
C LEU A 5 -118.19 -3.65 -16.73
N THR A 6 -118.01 -4.85 -17.33
CA THR A 6 -117.15 -5.93 -16.80
C THR A 6 -115.75 -5.69 -17.30
N LEU A 7 -114.75 -5.54 -16.41
CA LEU A 7 -113.33 -5.34 -16.71
C LEU A 7 -112.61 -6.70 -16.68
N CYS A 8 -112.17 -7.16 -17.84
CA CYS A 8 -111.27 -8.33 -17.93
C CYS A 8 -109.82 -7.91 -17.66
N ILE A 9 -109.25 -8.37 -16.60
CA ILE A 9 -107.82 -8.19 -16.28
C ILE A 9 -107.01 -9.31 -17.02
N PHE A 10 -106.23 -8.91 -18.00
CA PHE A 10 -105.30 -9.78 -18.73
C PHE A 10 -103.90 -9.68 -18.02
N SER A 11 -103.57 -10.73 -17.28
CA SER A 11 -102.24 -10.83 -16.66
C SER A 11 -101.19 -11.21 -17.71
N ILE A 12 -100.33 -10.27 -18.09
CA ILE A 12 -99.18 -10.54 -18.95
C ILE A 12 -98.05 -11.00 -18.05
N PHE A 13 -97.64 -12.28 -18.14
CA PHE A 13 -96.42 -12.79 -17.59
C PHE A 13 -95.25 -12.34 -18.50
N LEU A 14 -94.49 -11.35 -18.07
CA LEU A 14 -93.19 -11.02 -18.67
C LEU A 14 -92.17 -11.99 -18.13
N SER A 15 -91.80 -12.95 -18.96
CA SER A 15 -90.58 -13.83 -18.78
C SER A 15 -89.38 -12.97 -19.01
N PHE A 16 -88.68 -12.55 -17.96
CA PHE A 16 -87.31 -12.04 -18.12
C PHE A 16 -86.36 -13.21 -18.44
N SER A 17 -86.08 -13.43 -19.70
CA SER A 17 -84.91 -14.21 -20.10
C SER A 17 -83.68 -13.40 -19.78
N SER A 18 -82.99 -13.70 -18.67
CA SER A 18 -81.68 -13.22 -18.41
C SER A 18 -80.73 -13.89 -19.44
N CYS A 19 -80.44 -13.18 -20.51
CA CYS A 19 -79.27 -13.55 -21.33
C CYS A 19 -78.05 -13.38 -20.47
N ASN A 20 -77.50 -14.46 -19.95
CA ASN A 20 -76.11 -14.52 -19.54
C ASN A 20 -75.31 -14.43 -20.85
N GLN A 21 -75.04 -13.22 -21.28
CA GLN A 21 -74.05 -12.99 -22.31
C GLN A 21 -72.69 -13.24 -21.65
N GLU A 22 -72.15 -14.40 -21.89
CA GLU A 22 -70.74 -14.64 -21.52
C GLU A 22 -69.94 -13.51 -22.13
N ASP A 23 -69.22 -12.79 -21.28
CA ASP A 23 -68.34 -11.71 -21.72
C ASP A 23 -67.21 -12.38 -22.53
N THR A 24 -67.25 -12.23 -23.84
CA THR A 24 -66.31 -12.81 -24.80
C THR A 24 -65.14 -11.88 -25.09
N SER A 25 -64.96 -10.85 -24.26
CA SER A 25 -63.82 -9.95 -24.39
C SER A 25 -62.52 -10.72 -24.47
N PRO A 26 -61.64 -10.41 -25.41
CA PRO A 26 -60.38 -11.13 -25.56
C PRO A 26 -59.51 -10.96 -24.33
N ILE A 27 -58.79 -12.02 -23.98
CA ILE A 27 -57.70 -11.97 -23.01
C ILE A 27 -56.44 -11.77 -23.79
N LEU A 28 -55.70 -10.71 -23.49
CA LEU A 28 -54.42 -10.37 -24.15
C LEU A 28 -53.32 -10.29 -23.08
N VAL A 29 -52.13 -10.63 -23.48
CA VAL A 29 -50.94 -10.42 -22.72
C VAL A 29 -50.04 -9.43 -23.48
N SER A 30 -49.50 -8.45 -22.83
CA SER A 30 -48.55 -7.51 -23.39
C SER A 30 -47.22 -7.63 -22.69
N THR A 31 -46.13 -7.71 -23.44
CA THR A 31 -44.78 -7.47 -22.94
C THR A 31 -44.56 -5.97 -22.99
N GLU A 32 -44.26 -5.36 -21.82
CA GLU A 32 -44.12 -3.91 -21.74
C GLU A 32 -42.65 -3.48 -21.68
N ASP A 33 -42.25 -2.85 -20.59
CA ASP A 33 -40.97 -2.17 -20.45
C ASP A 33 -39.87 -3.09 -19.93
N LEU A 34 -38.68 -2.96 -20.49
CA LEU A 34 -37.44 -3.40 -19.86
C LEU A 34 -37.09 -2.40 -18.73
N LEU A 35 -37.37 -2.75 -17.50
CA LEU A 35 -37.16 -1.86 -16.34
C LEU A 35 -35.69 -1.79 -15.92
N PHE A 36 -34.96 -2.86 -16.14
CA PHE A 36 -33.54 -2.97 -15.87
C PHE A 36 -32.92 -4.07 -16.73
N VAL A 37 -31.75 -3.78 -17.28
CA VAL A 37 -30.87 -4.77 -17.92
C VAL A 37 -29.48 -4.59 -17.32
N GLY A 38 -28.99 -5.61 -16.64
CA GLY A 38 -27.64 -5.67 -16.05
C GLY A 38 -26.69 -6.54 -16.85
N GLY A 39 -25.63 -7.00 -16.20
CA GLY A 39 -24.71 -7.98 -16.76
C GLY A 39 -25.35 -9.37 -16.86
N ASP A 40 -25.94 -9.85 -15.78
CA ASP A 40 -26.55 -11.18 -15.70
C ASP A 40 -28.01 -11.20 -15.23
N LYS A 41 -28.63 -10.02 -15.03
CA LYS A 41 -29.99 -9.85 -14.54
C LYS A 41 -30.83 -8.99 -15.46
N VAL A 42 -32.10 -9.33 -15.57
CA VAL A 42 -33.09 -8.59 -16.33
C VAL A 42 -34.34 -8.43 -15.48
N ARG A 43 -34.89 -7.21 -15.43
CA ARG A 43 -36.18 -6.88 -14.85
C ARG A 43 -37.10 -6.33 -15.90
N ILE A 44 -38.24 -6.98 -16.10
CA ILE A 44 -39.16 -6.71 -17.20
C ILE A 44 -40.58 -6.64 -16.68
N SER A 45 -41.42 -5.85 -17.33
CA SER A 45 -42.85 -5.79 -17.02
C SER A 45 -43.70 -6.35 -18.14
N GLY A 46 -44.83 -6.91 -17.75
CA GLY A 46 -45.90 -7.33 -18.64
C GLY A 46 -47.24 -6.95 -18.06
N ARG A 47 -48.30 -7.10 -18.84
CA ARG A 47 -49.64 -6.78 -18.47
C ARG A 47 -50.62 -7.80 -18.98
N LEU A 48 -51.53 -8.24 -18.11
CA LEU A 48 -52.73 -8.99 -18.52
C LEU A 48 -53.87 -7.98 -18.75
N LEU A 49 -54.39 -8.03 -19.98
CA LEU A 49 -55.43 -7.11 -20.45
C LEU A 49 -56.73 -7.89 -20.67
N THR A 50 -57.78 -7.56 -19.97
CA THR A 50 -59.15 -8.08 -20.16
C THR A 50 -60.14 -7.21 -19.41
N ASN A 51 -61.41 -7.22 -19.82
CA ASN A 51 -62.50 -6.52 -19.16
C ASN A 51 -63.30 -7.43 -18.20
N ARG A 52 -62.94 -8.71 -18.10
CA ARG A 52 -63.62 -9.70 -17.25
C ARG A 52 -62.73 -10.18 -16.10
N GLU A 53 -63.33 -10.72 -15.08
CA GLU A 53 -62.57 -11.43 -14.04
C GLU A 53 -61.98 -12.71 -14.63
N VAL A 54 -60.68 -12.86 -14.47
CA VAL A 54 -59.92 -13.98 -14.98
C VAL A 54 -58.90 -14.40 -13.95
N LEU A 55 -58.84 -15.72 -13.72
CA LEU A 55 -57.75 -16.34 -12.98
C LEU A 55 -56.73 -16.94 -13.98
N ALA A 56 -55.56 -16.38 -14.02
CA ALA A 56 -54.42 -17.04 -14.66
C ALA A 56 -53.80 -18.01 -13.64
N THR A 57 -53.71 -19.27 -14.03
CA THR A 57 -53.12 -20.33 -13.18
C THR A 57 -51.59 -20.20 -13.08
N ASP A 58 -50.97 -19.55 -14.05
CA ASP A 58 -49.58 -19.09 -14.04
C ASP A 58 -49.42 -17.87 -14.95
N HIS A 59 -48.43 -17.04 -14.65
CA HIS A 59 -48.04 -15.93 -15.49
C HIS A 59 -46.53 -15.66 -15.31
N GLY A 60 -45.94 -14.91 -16.22
CA GLY A 60 -44.50 -14.61 -16.13
C GLY A 60 -43.90 -14.26 -17.47
N PHE A 61 -42.65 -14.68 -17.64
CA PHE A 61 -41.84 -14.34 -18.82
C PHE A 61 -41.09 -15.55 -19.37
N LEU A 62 -40.93 -15.57 -20.67
CA LEU A 62 -40.07 -16.50 -21.40
C LEU A 62 -38.86 -15.72 -21.90
N PHE A 63 -37.66 -16.32 -21.77
CA PHE A 63 -36.40 -15.77 -22.29
C PHE A 63 -35.73 -16.79 -23.19
N SER A 64 -35.22 -16.38 -24.33
CA SER A 64 -34.51 -17.24 -25.26
C SER A 64 -33.38 -16.50 -25.97
N THR A 65 -32.34 -17.19 -26.36
CA THR A 65 -31.30 -16.66 -27.27
C THR A 65 -31.75 -16.70 -28.73
N GLU A 66 -32.88 -17.37 -29.04
CA GLU A 66 -33.43 -17.51 -30.38
C GLU A 66 -34.84 -16.90 -30.48
N PRO A 67 -35.17 -16.23 -31.59
CA PRO A 67 -36.51 -15.65 -31.80
C PRO A 67 -37.65 -16.68 -31.78
N SER A 68 -37.33 -17.94 -32.07
CA SER A 68 -38.30 -19.06 -32.08
C SER A 68 -38.73 -19.51 -30.68
N PHE A 69 -38.03 -19.06 -29.61
CA PHE A 69 -38.20 -19.51 -28.25
C PHE A 69 -38.02 -21.02 -28.04
N SER A 70 -37.29 -21.69 -28.95
CA SER A 70 -36.90 -23.07 -28.74
C SER A 70 -35.97 -23.16 -27.51
N GLY A 71 -36.32 -24.03 -26.51
CA GLY A 71 -35.57 -24.14 -25.28
C GLY A 71 -35.59 -22.92 -24.36
N ALA A 72 -36.65 -22.11 -24.46
CA ALA A 72 -36.77 -20.91 -23.64
C ALA A 72 -36.72 -21.19 -22.13
N GLN A 73 -36.03 -20.34 -21.38
CA GLN A 73 -36.11 -20.31 -19.94
C GLN A 73 -37.43 -19.64 -19.52
N THR A 74 -38.17 -20.28 -18.61
CA THR A 74 -39.43 -19.76 -18.09
C THR A 74 -39.22 -19.16 -16.70
N LEU A 75 -39.64 -17.93 -16.52
CA LEU A 75 -39.81 -17.28 -15.21
C LEU A 75 -41.30 -17.33 -14.87
N SER A 76 -41.72 -18.26 -14.01
CA SER A 76 -43.08 -18.35 -13.47
C SER A 76 -43.21 -17.41 -12.26
N LEU A 77 -44.31 -16.65 -12.21
CA LEU A 77 -44.66 -15.77 -11.09
C LEU A 77 -45.88 -16.31 -10.33
N GLY A 78 -46.41 -17.49 -10.74
CA GLY A 78 -47.55 -18.15 -10.09
C GLY A 78 -48.91 -17.60 -10.53
N GLU A 79 -49.93 -17.78 -9.69
CA GLU A 79 -51.30 -17.37 -9.99
C GLU A 79 -51.45 -15.84 -10.04
N LYS A 80 -52.35 -15.37 -10.92
CA LYS A 80 -52.72 -13.97 -11.01
C LYS A 80 -54.23 -13.81 -11.14
N ASN A 81 -54.82 -13.08 -10.18
CA ASN A 81 -56.24 -12.71 -10.20
C ASN A 81 -56.43 -11.38 -10.94
N GLY A 82 -57.29 -11.41 -11.95
CA GLY A 82 -57.72 -10.23 -12.69
C GLY A 82 -56.62 -9.61 -13.57
N PRO A 83 -57.04 -8.58 -14.34
CA PRO A 83 -56.12 -7.83 -15.19
C PRO A 83 -55.11 -7.00 -14.39
N GLY A 84 -54.06 -6.51 -15.06
CA GLY A 84 -53.11 -5.58 -14.49
C GLY A 84 -51.66 -5.96 -14.79
N ARG A 85 -50.79 -5.02 -14.41
CA ARG A 85 -49.32 -5.14 -14.57
C ARG A 85 -48.72 -6.17 -13.64
N PHE A 86 -47.72 -6.85 -14.12
CA PHE A 86 -46.81 -7.69 -13.35
C PHE A 86 -45.36 -7.44 -13.73
N ILE A 87 -44.46 -7.71 -12.79
CA ILE A 87 -43.05 -7.47 -12.95
C ILE A 87 -42.32 -8.77 -12.59
N GLY A 88 -41.37 -9.19 -13.45
CA GLY A 88 -40.50 -10.30 -13.20
C GLY A 88 -39.04 -9.87 -13.20
N GLU A 89 -38.24 -10.49 -12.35
CA GLU A 89 -36.79 -10.37 -12.33
C GLU A 89 -36.19 -11.77 -12.47
N SER A 90 -35.29 -11.92 -13.45
CA SER A 90 -34.57 -13.15 -13.73
C SER A 90 -33.08 -12.88 -13.75
N ALA A 91 -32.27 -13.84 -13.30
CA ALA A 91 -30.82 -13.80 -13.27
C ALA A 91 -30.21 -15.03 -13.98
N GLY A 92 -28.88 -15.03 -14.11
CA GLY A 92 -28.14 -16.13 -14.75
C GLY A 92 -27.99 -15.98 -16.27
N PHE A 93 -28.27 -14.81 -16.80
CA PHE A 93 -28.00 -14.50 -18.20
C PHE A 93 -26.49 -14.43 -18.47
N LYS A 94 -26.09 -14.77 -19.71
CA LYS A 94 -24.72 -14.53 -20.17
C LYS A 94 -24.50 -13.05 -20.46
N ILE A 95 -23.37 -12.49 -20.04
CA ILE A 95 -23.02 -11.10 -20.27
C ILE A 95 -22.73 -10.82 -21.76
N GLY A 96 -23.17 -9.66 -22.24
CA GLY A 96 -22.97 -9.23 -23.63
C GLY A 96 -23.79 -10.03 -24.66
N GLN A 97 -24.72 -10.87 -24.22
CA GLN A 97 -25.55 -11.76 -25.07
C GLN A 97 -26.89 -11.09 -25.39
N THR A 98 -27.36 -11.24 -26.62
CA THR A 98 -28.72 -10.86 -27.02
C THR A 98 -29.71 -11.95 -26.64
N TYR A 99 -30.83 -11.53 -26.08
CA TYR A 99 -31.96 -12.36 -25.72
C TYR A 99 -33.26 -11.78 -26.29
N PHE A 100 -34.24 -12.66 -26.47
CA PHE A 100 -35.62 -12.35 -26.81
C PHE A 100 -36.47 -12.67 -25.57
N ALA A 101 -37.35 -11.77 -25.18
CA ALA A 101 -38.25 -11.97 -24.08
C ALA A 101 -39.71 -11.74 -24.49
N LYS A 102 -40.62 -12.50 -23.89
CA LYS A 102 -42.05 -12.25 -24.00
C LYS A 102 -42.80 -12.63 -22.72
N ALA A 103 -43.82 -11.88 -22.39
CA ALA A 103 -44.72 -12.17 -21.30
C ALA A 103 -45.66 -13.31 -21.67
N PHE A 104 -46.13 -14.06 -20.68
CA PHE A 104 -47.16 -15.08 -20.84
C PHE A 104 -48.15 -15.08 -19.68
N ALA A 105 -49.35 -15.62 -19.94
CA ALA A 105 -50.32 -16.02 -18.91
C ALA A 105 -50.99 -17.31 -19.35
N GLU A 106 -51.23 -18.22 -18.40
CA GLU A 106 -51.99 -19.46 -18.60
C GLU A 106 -53.41 -19.29 -18.06
N VAL A 107 -54.40 -19.29 -18.97
CA VAL A 107 -55.81 -19.10 -18.62
C VAL A 107 -56.60 -20.24 -19.23
N ASN A 108 -57.41 -20.92 -18.44
CA ASN A 108 -58.23 -22.08 -18.87
C ASN A 108 -57.40 -23.16 -19.61
N GLY A 109 -56.17 -23.40 -19.20
CA GLY A 109 -55.27 -24.37 -19.81
C GLY A 109 -54.65 -23.95 -21.14
N GLN A 110 -54.85 -22.71 -21.55
CA GLN A 110 -54.22 -22.12 -22.76
C GLN A 110 -53.21 -21.07 -22.35
N ARG A 111 -52.02 -21.13 -22.98
CA ARG A 111 -50.97 -20.10 -22.84
C ARG A 111 -51.22 -18.98 -23.85
N ILE A 112 -51.36 -17.77 -23.33
CA ILE A 112 -51.47 -16.54 -24.10
C ILE A 112 -50.16 -15.81 -23.96
N GLU A 113 -49.53 -15.40 -25.04
CA GLU A 113 -48.22 -14.77 -25.05
C GLU A 113 -48.31 -13.33 -25.60
N GLY A 114 -47.42 -12.46 -25.07
CA GLY A 114 -47.27 -11.09 -25.52
C GLY A 114 -46.27 -10.96 -26.65
N ASP A 115 -46.07 -9.72 -27.08
CA ASP A 115 -45.10 -9.36 -28.12
C ASP A 115 -43.67 -9.68 -27.67
N VAL A 116 -42.80 -9.96 -28.65
CA VAL A 116 -41.40 -10.23 -28.42
C VAL A 116 -40.63 -8.92 -28.27
N VAL A 117 -39.83 -8.81 -27.20
CA VAL A 117 -38.90 -7.70 -26.96
C VAL A 117 -37.49 -8.25 -27.02
N GLU A 118 -36.62 -7.59 -27.80
CA GLU A 118 -35.19 -7.89 -27.83
C GLU A 118 -34.45 -7.08 -26.76
N LEU A 119 -33.53 -7.74 -26.06
CA LEU A 119 -32.65 -7.12 -25.08
C LEU A 119 -31.23 -7.66 -25.25
N LYS A 120 -30.24 -6.83 -24.85
CA LYS A 120 -28.85 -7.25 -24.81
C LYS A 120 -28.30 -6.98 -23.42
N THR A 121 -27.82 -8.03 -22.76
CA THR A 121 -27.15 -7.92 -21.47
C THR A 121 -25.87 -7.09 -21.58
N LEU A 122 -25.54 -6.38 -20.52
CA LEU A 122 -24.44 -5.41 -20.53
C LEU A 122 -23.11 -6.11 -20.29
N THR A 123 -22.04 -5.58 -20.90
CA THR A 123 -20.67 -6.02 -20.63
C THR A 123 -20.09 -5.25 -19.44
N PRO A 124 -19.24 -5.89 -18.60
CA PRO A 124 -18.54 -5.23 -17.53
C PRO A 124 -17.57 -4.18 -18.05
N PHE A 125 -17.36 -3.15 -17.25
CA PHE A 125 -16.40 -2.10 -17.53
C PHE A 125 -15.78 -1.59 -16.23
N VAL A 126 -14.44 -1.39 -16.22
CA VAL A 126 -13.70 -0.84 -15.10
C VAL A 126 -13.31 0.59 -15.37
N ASN A 127 -13.67 1.50 -14.48
CA ASN A 127 -13.27 2.91 -14.53
C ASN A 127 -11.91 3.11 -13.87
N ASN A 128 -11.77 2.64 -12.64
CA ASN A 128 -10.60 2.86 -11.80
C ASN A 128 -10.52 1.82 -10.68
N PHE A 129 -9.34 1.72 -10.06
CA PHE A 129 -9.15 0.99 -8.81
C PHE A 129 -8.15 1.70 -7.90
N SER A 130 -8.34 1.58 -6.60
CA SER A 130 -7.50 2.24 -5.58
C SER A 130 -7.57 1.48 -4.25
N PRO A 131 -6.46 1.40 -3.50
CA PRO A 131 -5.12 1.86 -3.82
C PRO A 131 -4.41 0.94 -4.83
N ARG A 132 -3.35 1.43 -5.49
CA ARG A 132 -2.47 0.63 -6.36
C ARG A 132 -1.24 0.09 -5.66
N TYR A 133 -1.01 0.55 -4.45
CA TYR A 133 0.08 0.17 -3.57
C TYR A 133 -0.48 0.02 -2.14
N ALA A 134 -0.38 -1.16 -1.55
CA ALA A 134 -0.83 -1.42 -0.19
C ALA A 134 -0.31 -2.76 0.34
N SER A 135 -0.46 -2.97 1.65
CA SER A 135 -0.19 -4.24 2.30
C SER A 135 -1.27 -5.28 1.98
N ALA A 136 -0.90 -6.56 2.01
CA ALA A 136 -1.86 -7.66 2.08
C ALA A 136 -2.82 -7.47 3.27
N GLY A 137 -4.08 -7.86 3.08
CA GLY A 137 -5.14 -7.68 4.09
C GLY A 137 -5.81 -6.31 4.07
N SER A 138 -5.24 -5.29 3.43
CA SER A 138 -5.87 -3.99 3.22
C SER A 138 -7.08 -4.09 2.29
N GLN A 139 -7.91 -3.06 2.29
CA GLN A 139 -9.02 -2.97 1.36
C GLN A 139 -8.64 -2.26 0.07
N MET A 140 -9.21 -2.73 -1.03
CA MET A 140 -9.17 -2.08 -2.34
C MET A 140 -10.60 -1.87 -2.84
N VAL A 141 -10.81 -0.80 -3.57
CA VAL A 141 -12.06 -0.50 -4.26
C VAL A 141 -11.82 -0.53 -5.77
N ILE A 142 -12.66 -1.25 -6.49
CA ILE A 142 -12.73 -1.21 -7.95
C ILE A 142 -14.04 -0.54 -8.32
N GLU A 143 -13.97 0.53 -9.08
CA GLU A 143 -15.13 1.26 -9.59
C GLU A 143 -15.35 0.94 -11.07
N GLY A 144 -16.60 0.71 -11.41
CA GLY A 144 -16.98 0.33 -12.77
C GLY A 144 -18.48 0.19 -12.92
N ARG A 145 -18.92 -0.78 -13.69
CA ARG A 145 -20.34 -1.12 -13.88
C ARG A 145 -20.49 -2.52 -14.42
N ASN A 146 -21.67 -3.06 -14.21
CA ASN A 146 -22.09 -4.38 -14.67
C ASN A 146 -21.22 -5.50 -14.09
N PHE A 147 -20.92 -5.42 -12.79
CA PHE A 147 -20.28 -6.49 -12.02
C PHE A 147 -21.35 -7.37 -11.38
N PRO A 148 -21.78 -8.47 -12.02
CA PRO A 148 -22.82 -9.33 -11.45
C PRO A 148 -22.34 -10.03 -10.19
N GLU A 149 -23.27 -10.64 -9.47
CA GLU A 149 -22.97 -11.48 -8.34
C GLU A 149 -22.06 -12.65 -8.78
N GLY A 150 -21.10 -13.03 -7.92
CA GLY A 150 -20.11 -14.06 -8.29
C GLY A 150 -18.92 -13.52 -9.09
N THR A 151 -18.80 -12.21 -9.30
CA THR A 151 -17.58 -11.58 -9.86
C THR A 151 -16.39 -11.93 -8.99
N LYS A 152 -15.32 -12.47 -9.59
CA LYS A 152 -14.06 -12.81 -8.93
C LYS A 152 -12.96 -11.84 -9.32
N VAL A 153 -12.05 -11.55 -8.38
CA VAL A 153 -10.90 -10.69 -8.60
C VAL A 153 -9.64 -11.43 -8.19
N PHE A 154 -8.61 -11.37 -9.02
CA PHE A 154 -7.33 -12.03 -8.79
C PHE A 154 -6.17 -11.03 -8.81
N PHE A 155 -5.24 -11.22 -7.88
CA PHE A 155 -3.94 -10.56 -7.83
C PHE A 155 -2.88 -11.59 -8.25
N GLY A 156 -2.40 -11.50 -9.49
CA GLY A 156 -1.64 -12.60 -10.08
C GLY A 156 -2.48 -13.87 -10.09
N THR A 157 -2.07 -14.87 -9.30
CA THR A 157 -2.78 -16.16 -9.15
C THR A 157 -3.69 -16.21 -7.92
N GLN A 158 -3.63 -15.24 -7.01
CA GLN A 158 -4.36 -15.26 -5.74
C GLN A 158 -5.74 -14.61 -5.88
N GLU A 159 -6.80 -15.35 -5.51
CA GLU A 159 -8.17 -14.83 -5.48
C GLU A 159 -8.35 -13.90 -4.28
N ALA A 160 -8.90 -12.71 -4.52
CA ALA A 160 -9.27 -11.76 -3.49
C ALA A 160 -10.66 -12.05 -2.94
N GLN A 161 -10.85 -11.81 -1.64
CA GLN A 161 -12.17 -11.85 -1.05
C GLN A 161 -12.95 -10.59 -1.43
N VAL A 162 -14.02 -10.73 -2.20
CA VAL A 162 -14.98 -9.64 -2.42
C VAL A 162 -15.81 -9.48 -1.14
N ILE A 163 -15.65 -8.32 -0.48
CA ILE A 163 -16.35 -7.98 0.77
C ILE A 163 -17.76 -7.45 0.45
N GLN A 164 -17.86 -6.65 -0.59
CA GLN A 164 -19.09 -6.00 -0.99
C GLN A 164 -19.11 -5.74 -2.50
N ASN A 165 -20.28 -5.95 -3.09
CA ASN A 165 -20.61 -5.48 -4.45
C ASN A 165 -21.78 -4.52 -4.33
N LEU A 166 -21.54 -3.22 -4.49
CA LEU A 166 -22.55 -2.18 -4.35
C LEU A 166 -23.11 -1.81 -5.73
N PHE A 167 -24.40 -2.13 -5.96
CA PHE A 167 -25.13 -1.80 -7.18
C PHE A 167 -24.43 -2.25 -8.48
N GLU A 168 -23.73 -3.38 -8.47
CA GLU A 168 -22.96 -3.90 -9.60
C GLU A 168 -21.97 -2.88 -10.21
N SER A 169 -21.58 -1.87 -9.43
CA SER A 169 -20.74 -0.75 -9.90
C SER A 169 -19.49 -0.51 -9.05
N ARG A 170 -19.47 -1.00 -7.82
CA ARG A 170 -18.37 -0.82 -6.90
C ARG A 170 -18.09 -2.10 -6.12
N LEU A 171 -16.92 -2.69 -6.39
CA LEU A 171 -16.41 -3.83 -5.64
C LEU A 171 -15.49 -3.34 -4.53
N THR A 172 -15.77 -3.71 -3.29
CA THR A 172 -14.83 -3.60 -2.18
C THR A 172 -14.27 -4.97 -1.89
N LEU A 173 -12.97 -5.11 -1.89
CA LEU A 173 -12.30 -6.39 -1.70
C LEU A 173 -11.16 -6.29 -0.69
N ARG A 174 -10.75 -7.42 -0.13
CA ARG A 174 -9.57 -7.59 0.69
C ARG A 174 -8.42 -8.09 -0.19
N ILE A 175 -7.31 -7.36 -0.19
CA ILE A 175 -6.11 -7.73 -0.94
C ILE A 175 -5.57 -9.06 -0.37
N PRO A 176 -5.38 -10.10 -1.19
CA PRO A 176 -4.90 -11.40 -0.73
C PRO A 176 -3.43 -11.34 -0.31
N ALA A 177 -2.94 -12.40 0.33
CA ALA A 177 -1.51 -12.55 0.58
C ALA A 177 -0.75 -12.65 -0.75
N ALA A 178 0.44 -12.05 -0.79
CA ALA A 178 1.28 -12.12 -1.98
C ALA A 178 1.83 -13.54 -2.20
N SER A 179 1.98 -13.94 -3.45
CA SER A 179 2.52 -15.24 -3.86
C SER A 179 4.01 -15.18 -4.27
N GLY A 180 4.78 -14.30 -3.62
CA GLY A 180 6.23 -14.15 -3.88
C GLY A 180 6.60 -13.08 -4.91
N GLN A 181 5.61 -12.43 -5.55
CA GLN A 181 5.84 -11.30 -6.44
C GLN A 181 5.32 -10.01 -5.81
N VAL A 182 6.13 -8.95 -5.84
CA VAL A 182 5.77 -7.62 -5.33
C VAL A 182 4.79 -6.93 -6.27
N VAL A 183 4.99 -7.03 -7.57
CA VAL A 183 4.15 -6.42 -8.60
C VAL A 183 3.36 -7.50 -9.32
N VAL A 184 2.04 -7.40 -9.32
CA VAL A 184 1.15 -8.39 -9.92
C VAL A 184 0.06 -7.75 -10.77
N PRO A 185 -0.37 -8.37 -11.88
CA PRO A 185 -1.55 -7.94 -12.60
C PRO A 185 -2.80 -8.18 -11.74
N VAL A 186 -3.78 -7.28 -11.85
CA VAL A 186 -5.11 -7.47 -11.27
C VAL A 186 -6.07 -7.86 -12.39
N ARG A 187 -6.80 -8.96 -12.19
CA ARG A 187 -7.74 -9.52 -13.16
C ARG A 187 -9.12 -9.66 -12.52
N ILE A 188 -10.14 -9.30 -13.28
CA ILE A 188 -11.54 -9.54 -12.91
C ILE A 188 -12.05 -10.66 -13.82
N VAL A 189 -12.65 -11.68 -13.23
CA VAL A 189 -13.25 -12.80 -13.93
C VAL A 189 -14.74 -12.80 -13.68
N ILE A 190 -15.51 -12.73 -14.76
CA ILE A 190 -16.97 -12.72 -14.76
C ILE A 190 -17.45 -13.74 -15.77
N GLN A 191 -18.08 -14.81 -15.30
CA GLN A 191 -18.45 -15.94 -16.17
C GLN A 191 -17.22 -16.43 -16.95
N ASP A 192 -17.25 -16.39 -18.28
CA ASP A 192 -16.17 -16.83 -19.17
C ASP A 192 -15.28 -15.65 -19.66
N GLN A 193 -15.49 -14.43 -19.15
CA GLN A 193 -14.75 -13.23 -19.56
C GLN A 193 -13.73 -12.83 -18.51
N GLU A 194 -12.57 -12.43 -18.99
CA GLU A 194 -11.46 -11.90 -18.16
C GLU A 194 -11.16 -10.47 -18.57
N ILE A 195 -11.07 -9.58 -17.57
CA ILE A 195 -10.66 -8.18 -17.73
C ILE A 195 -9.36 -7.99 -16.96
N ILE A 196 -8.27 -7.72 -17.65
CA ILE A 196 -6.99 -7.35 -17.03
C ILE A 196 -6.99 -5.84 -16.86
N LEU A 197 -6.74 -5.36 -15.63
CA LEU A 197 -6.66 -3.94 -15.36
C LEU A 197 -5.41 -3.34 -16.02
N PRO A 198 -5.48 -2.09 -16.52
CA PRO A 198 -4.42 -1.51 -17.34
C PRO A 198 -3.13 -1.22 -16.56
N GLN A 199 -3.19 -1.24 -15.24
CA GLN A 199 -2.04 -1.03 -14.37
C GLN A 199 -1.95 -2.14 -13.33
N PRO A 200 -0.75 -2.62 -13.02
CA PRO A 200 -0.56 -3.63 -11.99
C PRO A 200 -0.80 -3.05 -10.59
N PHE A 201 -1.00 -3.96 -9.64
CA PHE A 201 -0.96 -3.67 -8.22
C PHE A 201 0.45 -3.98 -7.68
N GLU A 202 0.92 -3.15 -6.77
CA GLU A 202 2.21 -3.35 -6.09
C GLU A 202 1.97 -3.57 -4.59
N TYR A 203 2.44 -4.70 -4.07
CA TYR A 203 2.41 -4.96 -2.63
C TYR A 203 3.41 -4.09 -1.88
N GLN A 204 3.01 -3.58 -0.73
CA GLN A 204 3.94 -3.02 0.23
C GLN A 204 4.90 -4.12 0.68
N ALA A 205 6.18 -3.94 0.36
CA ALA A 205 7.24 -4.89 0.59
C ALA A 205 8.17 -4.42 1.73
N GLY A 206 9.14 -5.28 2.05
CA GLY A 206 10.17 -5.05 3.04
C GLY A 206 10.15 -6.15 4.10
N LYS A 207 11.12 -7.04 4.04
CA LYS A 207 11.27 -8.14 4.98
C LYS A 207 12.42 -7.85 5.94
N PHE A 208 12.13 -7.90 7.23
CA PHE A 208 13.12 -7.82 8.29
C PHE A 208 13.42 -9.22 8.85
N THR A 209 14.72 -9.52 8.97
CA THR A 209 15.19 -10.75 9.61
C THR A 209 16.23 -10.39 10.64
N LYS A 210 16.02 -10.76 11.91
CA LYS A 210 17.06 -10.67 12.94
C LYS A 210 18.18 -11.67 12.59
N ILE A 211 19.40 -11.19 12.44
CA ILE A 211 20.55 -11.99 12.03
C ILE A 211 21.36 -12.45 13.23
N THR A 212 21.75 -11.49 14.11
CA THR A 212 22.59 -11.76 15.26
C THR A 212 22.47 -10.64 16.29
N GLU A 213 23.12 -10.82 17.43
CA GLU A 213 23.28 -9.79 18.44
C GLU A 213 24.73 -9.31 18.50
N PHE A 214 24.91 -8.07 18.91
CA PHE A 214 26.22 -7.49 19.17
C PHE A 214 26.89 -8.24 20.34
N PRO A 215 28.15 -8.69 20.19
CA PRO A 215 28.80 -9.57 21.19
C PRO A 215 29.12 -8.89 22.52
N GLY A 216 29.12 -7.55 22.59
CA GLY A 216 29.36 -6.81 23.83
C GLY A 216 28.21 -6.86 24.86
N GLY A 217 27.12 -7.53 24.56
CA GLY A 217 26.01 -7.80 25.47
C GLY A 217 25.20 -6.58 25.94
N SER A 218 25.63 -5.37 25.65
CA SER A 218 24.94 -4.13 26.05
C SER A 218 25.19 -3.01 25.06
N ARG A 219 24.29 -2.03 25.06
CA ARG A 219 24.36 -0.84 24.23
C ARG A 219 25.63 -0.03 24.50
N ILE A 220 26.30 0.38 23.43
CA ILE A 220 27.35 1.40 23.42
C ILE A 220 26.70 2.75 23.17
N TYR A 221 26.80 3.71 24.07
CA TYR A 221 26.31 5.06 23.90
C TYR A 221 27.28 5.88 23.06
N ASP A 222 26.74 6.69 22.13
CA ASP A 222 27.50 7.65 21.32
C ASP A 222 28.64 6.99 20.52
N ASN A 223 28.33 5.78 20.03
CA ASN A 223 29.24 4.96 19.25
C ASN A 223 29.58 5.56 17.90
N THR A 224 30.65 5.04 17.32
CA THR A 224 31.08 5.29 15.95
C THR A 224 30.92 4.02 15.13
N PHE A 225 30.51 4.14 13.86
CA PHE A 225 30.38 2.99 12.98
C PHE A 225 30.80 3.35 11.55
N PHE A 226 31.31 2.38 10.83
CA PHE A 226 31.58 2.48 9.39
C PHE A 226 31.54 1.09 8.74
N TYR A 227 31.33 1.09 7.43
CA TYR A 227 31.37 -0.14 6.61
C TYR A 227 32.34 0.05 5.46
N ASN A 228 33.22 -0.92 5.26
CA ASN A 228 34.17 -0.97 4.15
C ASN A 228 34.38 -2.42 3.66
N SER A 229 35.35 -2.65 2.79
CA SER A 229 35.63 -3.98 2.23
C SER A 229 36.00 -5.05 3.28
N SER A 230 36.40 -4.68 4.48
CA SER A 230 36.72 -5.64 5.57
C SER A 230 35.50 -5.99 6.43
N GLY A 231 34.39 -5.25 6.35
CA GLY A 231 33.16 -5.49 7.10
C GLY A 231 32.59 -4.25 7.76
N PHE A 232 31.56 -4.47 8.59
CA PHE A 232 30.90 -3.43 9.38
C PHE A 232 31.55 -3.31 10.75
N HIS A 233 32.06 -2.14 11.05
CA HIS A 233 32.70 -1.83 12.33
C HIS A 233 31.79 -0.96 13.16
N VAL A 234 31.60 -1.34 14.41
CA VAL A 234 30.86 -0.55 15.42
C VAL A 234 31.61 -0.59 16.73
N GLY A 235 31.84 0.56 17.31
CA GLY A 235 32.62 0.66 18.52
C GLY A 235 32.85 2.08 18.98
N LEU A 236 33.87 2.29 19.78
CA LEU A 236 34.09 3.53 20.53
C LEU A 236 32.84 3.98 21.30
N GLY A 237 32.88 5.12 21.97
CA GLY A 237 31.77 5.55 22.81
C GLY A 237 31.92 5.10 24.27
N ARG A 238 30.82 4.89 24.96
CA ARG A 238 30.82 4.47 26.36
C ARG A 238 29.80 3.37 26.66
N LEU A 239 30.11 2.52 27.60
CA LEU A 239 29.15 1.62 28.24
C LEU A 239 28.29 2.37 29.29
N ARG A 240 27.34 1.68 29.86
CA ARG A 240 26.55 2.17 30.98
C ARG A 240 27.51 2.57 32.13
N LEU A 241 27.24 3.70 32.80
CA LEU A 241 28.05 4.24 33.93
C LEU A 241 29.37 4.92 33.51
N ALA A 242 29.51 5.39 32.31
CA ALA A 242 30.61 6.19 31.79
C ALA A 242 31.91 5.42 31.47
N ASP A 243 31.93 4.11 31.54
CA ASP A 243 33.10 3.32 31.14
C ASP A 243 33.33 3.46 29.61
N PRO A 244 34.53 3.90 29.17
CA PRO A 244 34.84 3.99 27.77
C PRO A 244 34.82 2.61 27.09
N TYR A 245 34.31 2.55 25.86
CA TYR A 245 34.44 1.40 24.97
C TYR A 245 35.56 1.67 23.95
N PRO A 246 36.77 1.11 24.12
CA PRO A 246 37.95 1.61 23.39
C PRO A 246 38.25 0.92 22.08
N LEU A 247 37.42 -0.02 21.66
CA LEU A 247 37.67 -0.87 20.49
C LEU A 247 36.49 -0.89 19.53
N PHE A 248 36.61 -1.59 18.42
CA PHE A 248 35.53 -1.93 17.51
C PHE A 248 35.21 -3.42 17.54
N GLN A 249 33.94 -3.73 17.31
CA GLN A 249 33.54 -5.06 16.87
C GLN A 249 33.27 -4.99 15.36
N ARG A 250 33.88 -5.89 14.61
CA ARG A 250 33.70 -6.01 13.17
C ARG A 250 32.78 -7.17 12.86
N TYR A 251 31.71 -6.88 12.13
CA TYR A 251 30.81 -7.89 11.59
C TYR A 251 31.16 -8.20 10.13
N ASP A 252 31.31 -9.48 9.83
CA ASP A 252 31.42 -10.00 8.45
C ASP A 252 30.05 -10.49 7.98
N PRO A 253 29.38 -9.80 7.06
CA PRO A 253 28.06 -10.20 6.58
C PRO A 253 28.05 -11.48 5.74
N ALA A 254 29.16 -11.85 5.11
CA ALA A 254 29.28 -13.09 4.35
C ALA A 254 29.41 -14.32 5.27
N GLY A 255 30.20 -14.21 6.32
CA GLY A 255 30.44 -15.27 7.29
C GLY A 255 29.46 -15.28 8.47
N ASN A 256 28.65 -14.25 8.64
CA ASN A 256 27.81 -14.02 9.82
C ASN A 256 28.58 -14.15 11.15
N THR A 257 29.73 -13.49 11.22
CA THR A 257 30.63 -13.58 12.38
C THR A 257 31.07 -12.22 12.86
N TRP A 258 31.31 -12.11 14.17
CA TRP A 258 31.90 -10.96 14.82
C TRP A 258 33.36 -11.21 15.18
N ALA A 259 34.19 -10.17 15.11
CA ALA A 259 35.57 -10.18 15.53
C ALA A 259 35.95 -8.85 16.17
N GLU A 260 36.78 -8.88 17.19
CA GLU A 260 37.31 -7.69 17.85
C GLU A 260 38.40 -7.03 17.00
N VAL A 261 38.39 -5.68 16.95
CA VAL A 261 39.38 -4.86 16.26
C VAL A 261 39.88 -3.78 17.21
N SER A 262 41.17 -3.81 17.52
CA SER A 262 41.79 -2.80 18.35
C SER A 262 41.89 -1.46 17.68
N PHE A 263 41.61 -0.37 18.41
CA PHE A 263 41.78 0.99 17.95
C PHE A 263 43.01 1.61 18.63
N PRO A 264 43.99 2.16 17.89
CA PRO A 264 45.25 2.65 18.47
C PRO A 264 45.14 4.03 19.13
N GLY A 265 44.02 4.73 18.94
CA GLY A 265 43.77 6.06 19.53
C GLY A 265 43.15 6.00 20.94
N ALA A 266 43.05 7.17 21.57
CA ALA A 266 42.37 7.28 22.86
C ALA A 266 40.86 6.95 22.73
N PRO A 267 40.24 6.38 23.79
CA PRO A 267 38.81 6.19 23.85
C PRO A 267 38.06 7.51 23.69
N ARG A 268 36.96 7.50 22.94
CA ARG A 268 36.19 8.71 22.64
C ARG A 268 34.74 8.42 22.35
N ARG A 269 33.92 9.42 22.48
CA ARG A 269 32.50 9.44 22.08
C ARG A 269 32.30 10.39 20.92
N PHE A 270 31.27 10.18 20.10
CA PHE A 270 30.85 11.12 19.06
C PHE A 270 31.89 11.39 17.98
N ALA A 271 32.80 10.47 17.73
CA ALA A 271 33.71 10.60 16.60
C ALA A 271 32.94 10.49 15.27
N PHE A 272 33.32 11.28 14.27
CA PHE A 272 32.83 11.08 12.93
C PHE A 272 33.53 9.89 12.27
N SER A 273 32.85 9.25 11.34
CA SER A 273 33.44 8.19 10.50
C SER A 273 32.81 8.15 9.12
N SER A 274 33.64 7.78 8.16
CA SER A 274 33.26 7.36 6.82
C SER A 274 33.90 6.01 6.53
N PRO A 275 33.67 5.37 5.37
CA PRO A 275 34.40 4.16 4.99
C PRO A 275 35.93 4.30 4.99
N THR A 276 36.44 5.54 4.80
CA THR A 276 37.88 5.83 4.63
C THR A 276 38.50 6.58 5.81
N TYR A 277 37.73 7.33 6.60
CA TYR A 277 38.28 8.22 7.64
C TYR A 277 37.53 8.13 8.95
N LEU A 278 38.25 8.40 10.05
CA LEU A 278 37.71 8.51 11.38
C LEU A 278 38.44 9.65 12.12
N GLY A 279 37.71 10.44 12.91
CA GLY A 279 38.37 11.50 13.66
C GLY A 279 37.43 12.28 14.58
N GLY A 280 38.02 13.23 15.30
CA GLY A 280 37.31 14.05 16.23
C GLY A 280 36.72 13.25 17.41
N GLY A 281 35.62 13.78 17.93
CA GLY A 281 34.97 13.25 19.13
C GLY A 281 35.50 13.88 20.40
N ALA A 282 35.05 13.39 21.55
CA ALA A 282 35.44 13.92 22.84
C ALA A 282 35.36 12.84 23.93
N LEU A 283 36.13 13.03 24.99
CA LEU A 283 36.01 12.28 26.25
C LEU A 283 35.25 13.14 27.27
N GLU A 284 34.25 12.62 27.88
CA GLU A 284 33.57 13.28 29.01
C GLU A 284 34.40 13.09 30.27
N THR A 285 34.96 14.19 30.77
CA THR A 285 35.83 14.17 31.96
C THR A 285 35.07 14.37 33.27
N SER A 286 33.92 15.04 33.20
CA SER A 286 32.90 15.16 34.22
C SER A 286 31.57 15.43 33.58
N ARG A 287 30.47 15.45 34.35
CA ARG A 287 29.12 15.65 33.81
C ARG A 287 29.09 16.90 32.91
N ASP A 288 28.77 16.68 31.64
CA ASP A 288 28.64 17.70 30.56
C ASP A 288 29.95 18.48 30.26
N VAL A 289 31.12 18.03 30.78
CA VAL A 289 32.42 18.61 30.46
C VAL A 289 33.18 17.67 29.52
N PHE A 290 33.47 18.17 28.33
CA PHE A 290 34.10 17.40 27.28
C PHE A 290 35.50 17.92 26.92
N GLN A 291 36.45 16.99 26.88
CA GLN A 291 37.77 17.23 26.32
C GLN A 291 37.77 16.73 24.90
N PHE A 292 37.93 17.64 23.93
CA PHE A 292 37.96 17.29 22.52
C PHE A 292 39.22 16.53 22.15
N ASP A 293 39.07 15.51 21.34
CA ASP A 293 40.14 14.81 20.65
C ASP A 293 40.19 15.24 19.19
N ARG A 294 41.33 15.75 18.75
CA ARG A 294 41.55 16.20 17.37
C ARG A 294 42.29 15.18 16.51
N SER A 295 42.51 13.98 17.01
CA SER A 295 43.18 12.97 16.23
C SER A 295 42.34 12.58 15.00
N PHE A 296 43.06 12.42 13.89
CA PHE A 296 42.47 12.08 12.60
C PHE A 296 43.17 10.86 12.02
N TRP A 297 42.41 9.96 11.46
CA TRP A 297 42.86 8.64 11.05
C TRP A 297 42.31 8.29 9.68
N LYS A 298 43.19 7.67 8.84
CA LYS A 298 42.76 6.98 7.64
C LYS A 298 42.50 5.52 7.96
N ILE A 299 41.37 5.01 7.48
CA ILE A 299 40.96 3.62 7.68
C ILE A 299 41.44 2.79 6.45
N GLN A 300 42.10 1.69 6.70
CA GLN A 300 42.57 0.73 5.70
C GLN A 300 42.12 -0.67 6.13
N GLY A 301 40.95 -1.12 5.62
CA GLY A 301 40.31 -2.34 6.11
C GLY A 301 39.94 -2.22 7.58
N SER A 302 40.61 -2.98 8.43
CA SER A 302 40.44 -2.93 9.90
C SER A 302 41.64 -2.27 10.62
N THR A 303 42.52 -1.56 9.90
CA THR A 303 43.68 -0.86 10.46
C THR A 303 43.52 0.65 10.33
N PHE A 304 44.23 1.39 11.20
CA PHE A 304 44.12 2.84 11.33
C PHE A 304 45.48 3.50 11.19
N GLU A 305 45.67 4.33 10.18
CA GLU A 305 46.86 5.14 9.95
C GLU A 305 46.64 6.54 10.53
N ARG A 306 47.56 7.01 11.38
CA ARG A 306 47.47 8.33 11.98
C ARG A 306 47.80 9.40 10.95
N LEU A 307 46.91 10.38 10.77
CA LEU A 307 47.10 11.59 9.98
C LEU A 307 47.38 12.79 10.90
N PRO A 308 47.80 13.95 10.34
CA PRO A 308 47.89 15.20 11.09
C PRO A 308 46.55 15.55 11.77
N ASP A 309 46.67 16.14 12.97
CA ASP A 309 45.50 16.52 13.76
C ASP A 309 44.53 17.45 13.02
N LEU A 310 43.24 17.32 13.31
CA LEU A 310 42.23 18.24 12.85
C LEU A 310 42.55 19.67 13.32
N PRO A 311 42.49 20.69 12.44
CA PRO A 311 42.71 22.08 12.82
C PRO A 311 41.55 22.70 13.63
N PHE A 312 40.53 21.91 13.95
CA PHE A 312 39.31 22.31 14.66
C PHE A 312 38.86 21.20 15.62
N ASN A 313 38.05 21.61 16.60
CA ASN A 313 37.31 20.66 17.42
C ASN A 313 36.01 20.24 16.71
N THR A 314 35.62 18.99 16.85
CA THR A 314 34.33 18.49 16.34
C THR A 314 33.86 17.25 17.09
N ARG A 315 32.58 17.15 17.30
CA ARG A 315 31.88 15.97 17.76
C ARG A 315 30.49 15.88 17.13
N GLU A 316 30.00 14.68 16.89
CA GLU A 316 28.69 14.43 16.23
C GLU A 316 28.60 15.02 14.81
N ALA A 317 29.72 15.27 14.13
CA ALA A 317 29.69 15.61 12.73
C ALA A 317 29.39 14.36 11.88
N MET A 318 28.68 14.52 10.79
CA MET A 318 28.47 13.48 9.79
C MET A 318 29.57 13.54 8.74
N ALA A 319 30.00 12.39 8.26
CA ALA A 319 31.06 12.27 7.30
C ALA A 319 30.63 11.51 6.04
N VAL A 320 31.00 12.02 4.88
CA VAL A 320 30.74 11.40 3.57
C VAL A 320 32.00 11.43 2.72
N ASP A 321 32.41 10.27 2.24
CA ASP A 321 33.41 10.17 1.18
C ASP A 321 32.73 10.44 -0.17
N TRP A 322 33.22 11.47 -0.89
CA TRP A 322 32.67 11.83 -2.18
C TRP A 322 33.79 12.19 -3.17
N LYS A 323 33.86 11.47 -4.27
CA LYS A 323 34.87 11.69 -5.35
C LYS A 323 36.32 11.86 -4.81
N GLY A 324 36.70 10.97 -3.88
CA GLY A 324 38.04 10.95 -3.31
C GLY A 324 38.37 12.01 -2.27
N LYS A 325 37.38 12.80 -1.85
CA LYS A 325 37.47 13.78 -0.76
C LYS A 325 36.55 13.38 0.37
N LEU A 326 36.84 13.88 1.59
CA LEU A 326 35.96 13.74 2.74
C LEU A 326 35.21 15.04 2.99
N TYR A 327 33.90 14.97 3.14
CA TYR A 327 33.06 16.07 3.58
C TYR A 327 32.55 15.82 4.99
N LEU A 328 32.66 16.84 5.85
CA LEU A 328 32.04 16.84 7.18
C LEU A 328 30.89 17.85 7.23
N PHE A 329 29.77 17.41 7.73
CA PHE A 329 28.55 18.19 7.87
C PHE A 329 28.18 18.38 9.32
N GLY A 330 28.02 19.62 9.76
CA GLY A 330 27.52 19.97 11.08
C GLY A 330 28.46 19.60 12.22
N GLY A 331 27.87 19.14 13.28
CA GLY A 331 28.48 18.86 14.58
C GLY A 331 27.91 19.76 15.66
N ARG A 332 28.25 19.47 16.92
CA ARG A 332 27.86 20.30 18.07
C ARG A 332 28.85 21.45 18.30
N ASP A 333 28.57 22.23 19.33
CA ASP A 333 29.45 23.30 19.86
C ASP A 333 29.67 24.46 18.86
N GLY A 334 28.55 24.90 18.25
CA GLY A 334 28.53 26.04 17.32
C GLY A 334 28.88 25.68 15.88
N ALA A 335 29.06 24.41 15.56
CA ALA A 335 29.35 23.94 14.22
C ALA A 335 28.14 23.43 13.46
N GLY A 336 26.91 23.61 13.94
CA GLY A 336 25.70 23.00 13.42
C GLY A 336 25.39 23.26 11.93
N SER A 337 25.81 24.39 11.37
CA SER A 337 25.65 24.71 9.95
C SER A 337 26.92 24.54 9.11
N VAL A 338 28.05 24.22 9.75
CA VAL A 338 29.39 24.28 9.10
C VAL A 338 29.58 23.05 8.21
N VAL A 339 30.13 23.29 7.01
CA VAL A 339 30.59 22.24 6.09
C VAL A 339 32.09 22.36 5.87
N ARG A 340 32.81 21.25 5.94
CA ARG A 340 34.24 21.17 5.72
C ARG A 340 34.59 20.10 4.69
N GLU A 341 35.52 20.42 3.82
CA GLU A 341 36.11 19.50 2.85
C GLU A 341 37.55 19.20 3.23
N TYR A 342 37.91 17.90 3.28
CA TYR A 342 39.30 17.45 3.33
C TYR A 342 39.72 16.93 1.99
N ASN A 343 40.83 17.48 1.49
CA ASN A 343 41.48 17.02 0.26
C ASN A 343 42.71 16.16 0.63
N PRO A 344 42.68 14.84 0.43
CA PRO A 344 43.79 13.95 0.83
C PRO A 344 45.05 14.14 -0.02
N THR A 345 44.94 14.70 -1.22
CA THR A 345 46.12 14.97 -2.08
C THR A 345 46.96 16.09 -1.50
N THR A 346 46.34 17.11 -0.90
CA THR A 346 47.06 18.27 -0.32
C THR A 346 47.14 18.19 1.20
N GLY A 347 46.38 17.34 1.85
CA GLY A 347 46.26 17.26 3.31
C GLY A 347 45.51 18.45 3.94
N ASN A 348 44.86 19.28 3.15
CA ASN A 348 44.25 20.52 3.61
C ASN A 348 42.75 20.38 3.86
N TRP A 349 42.29 21.12 4.89
CA TRP A 349 40.88 21.34 5.19
C TRP A 349 40.41 22.70 4.65
N THR A 350 39.24 22.72 4.00
CA THR A 350 38.62 23.95 3.47
C THR A 350 37.21 24.10 3.98
N LEU A 351 36.83 25.31 4.39
CA LEU A 351 35.44 25.65 4.70
C LEU A 351 34.66 25.77 3.40
N LYS A 352 33.46 25.21 3.40
CA LYS A 352 32.51 25.28 2.32
C LYS A 352 31.31 26.13 2.75
N ARG A 353 30.35 26.36 1.84
CA ARG A 353 29.12 27.09 2.16
C ARG A 353 28.36 26.42 3.30
N ASN A 354 28.07 27.19 4.33
CA ASN A 354 27.28 26.71 5.45
C ASN A 354 25.90 26.25 5.00
N ALA A 355 25.38 25.22 5.67
CA ALA A 355 24.00 24.82 5.49
C ALA A 355 23.02 25.92 5.90
N PRO A 356 21.89 26.08 5.22
CA PRO A 356 20.84 27.02 5.60
C PRO A 356 20.00 26.56 6.81
N PHE A 357 20.40 25.48 7.47
CA PHE A 357 19.73 24.87 8.62
C PHE A 357 20.77 24.33 9.60
N ASP A 358 20.32 24.04 10.82
CA ASP A 358 21.14 23.44 11.87
C ASP A 358 21.21 21.91 11.69
N MET A 359 22.43 21.39 11.60
CA MET A 359 22.76 19.96 11.57
C MET A 359 23.34 19.48 12.92
N SER A 360 23.25 20.32 13.98
CA SER A 360 23.63 19.92 15.34
C SER A 360 22.60 18.92 15.87
N GLY A 361 22.99 17.71 16.01
CA GLY A 361 22.12 16.62 16.36
C GLY A 361 22.29 15.48 15.38
N THR A 362 21.70 14.36 15.72
CA THR A 362 21.86 13.18 14.89
C THR A 362 21.04 13.30 13.61
N THR A 363 21.75 13.39 12.53
CA THR A 363 21.21 13.36 11.16
C THR A 363 21.85 12.20 10.40
N ALA A 364 21.37 11.90 9.21
CA ALA A 364 21.99 10.92 8.34
C ALA A 364 22.42 11.59 7.03
N THR A 365 23.47 11.08 6.42
CA THR A 365 23.97 11.56 5.14
C THR A 365 24.16 10.40 4.18
N PHE A 366 23.94 10.66 2.91
CA PHE A 366 24.23 9.73 1.82
C PHE A 366 24.57 10.49 0.55
N SER A 367 25.17 9.80 -0.42
CA SER A 367 25.45 10.38 -1.74
C SER A 367 24.76 9.61 -2.85
N PHE A 368 24.39 10.32 -3.91
CA PHE A 368 23.86 9.74 -5.14
C PHE A 368 24.28 10.62 -6.33
N GLY A 369 25.05 10.03 -7.26
CA GLY A 369 25.64 10.75 -8.38
C GLY A 369 26.54 11.88 -7.93
N ASP A 370 26.27 13.09 -8.39
CA ASP A 370 27.05 14.29 -8.07
C ASP A 370 26.53 15.06 -6.85
N ARG A 371 25.63 14.47 -6.08
CA ARG A 371 24.89 15.10 -4.97
C ARG A 371 25.19 14.41 -3.66
N VAL A 372 25.22 15.17 -2.59
CA VAL A 372 25.23 14.68 -1.22
C VAL A 372 23.94 15.13 -0.54
N PHE A 373 23.27 14.23 0.13
CA PHE A 373 22.03 14.49 0.81
C PHE A 373 22.23 14.48 2.33
N VAL A 374 21.57 15.42 2.99
CA VAL A 374 21.49 15.47 4.45
C VAL A 374 20.03 15.30 4.86
N PHE A 375 19.78 14.24 5.58
CA PHE A 375 18.49 13.89 6.16
C PHE A 375 18.44 14.37 7.59
N SER A 376 17.72 15.49 7.83
CA SER A 376 17.71 16.18 9.11
C SER A 376 16.83 15.49 10.17
N SER A 377 17.04 15.87 11.42
CA SER A 377 16.20 15.41 12.55
C SER A 377 14.73 15.86 12.43
N SER A 378 14.45 16.92 11.67
CA SER A 378 13.08 17.40 11.40
C SER A 378 12.39 16.70 10.21
N GLY A 379 13.07 15.76 9.57
CA GLY A 379 12.57 15.09 8.36
C GLY A 379 12.81 15.86 7.06
N ALA A 380 13.40 17.03 7.10
CA ALA A 380 13.78 17.75 5.88
C ALA A 380 14.98 17.06 5.21
N ILE A 381 14.92 16.93 3.90
CA ILE A 381 16.01 16.42 3.07
C ILE A 381 16.57 17.60 2.30
N TRP A 382 17.88 17.77 2.44
CA TRP A 382 18.63 18.80 1.77
C TRP A 382 19.67 18.18 0.87
N GLU A 383 19.80 18.74 -0.31
CA GLU A 383 20.80 18.41 -1.31
C GLU A 383 21.94 19.42 -1.23
N TYR A 384 23.16 18.92 -1.09
CA TYR A 384 24.38 19.70 -1.24
C TYR A 384 25.04 19.31 -2.55
N LEU A 385 25.41 20.30 -3.36
CA LEU A 385 26.11 20.17 -4.62
C LEU A 385 27.58 20.53 -4.41
N PRO A 386 28.48 19.54 -4.17
CA PRO A 386 29.85 19.86 -3.78
C PRO A 386 30.68 20.61 -4.84
N GLN A 387 30.34 20.53 -6.13
CA GLN A 387 31.05 21.22 -7.20
C GLN A 387 30.67 22.70 -7.26
N GLU A 388 29.39 23.01 -7.11
CA GLU A 388 28.84 24.36 -7.11
C GLU A 388 28.97 25.04 -5.74
N ASP A 389 29.20 24.28 -4.68
CA ASP A 389 29.17 24.70 -3.28
C ASP A 389 27.80 25.32 -2.91
N GLU A 390 26.71 24.64 -3.30
CA GLU A 390 25.34 25.13 -3.14
C GLU A 390 24.46 24.13 -2.40
N TRP A 391 23.45 24.68 -1.71
CA TRP A 391 22.41 23.93 -1.02
C TRP A 391 21.07 24.11 -1.70
N ARG A 392 20.30 23.02 -1.82
CA ARG A 392 18.91 23.02 -2.28
C ARG A 392 18.05 22.18 -1.34
N ARG A 393 16.84 22.63 -1.10
CA ARG A 393 15.87 21.78 -0.40
C ARG A 393 15.27 20.82 -1.41
N ASP A 394 15.37 19.52 -1.14
CA ASP A 394 14.89 18.47 -2.04
C ASP A 394 13.46 18.07 -1.70
N SER A 395 13.23 17.55 -0.50
CA SER A 395 11.92 17.03 -0.11
C SER A 395 11.75 16.98 1.41
N THR A 396 10.64 16.35 1.83
CA THR A 396 10.35 16.12 3.24
C THR A 396 9.94 14.65 3.41
N TYR A 397 10.51 14.01 4.43
CA TYR A 397 10.18 12.66 4.84
C TYR A 397 8.70 12.58 5.25
N PRO A 398 7.91 11.63 4.69
CA PRO A 398 6.48 11.55 4.95
C PRO A 398 6.10 10.81 6.23
N GLY A 399 7.05 10.12 6.86
CA GLY A 399 6.80 9.35 8.09
C GLY A 399 7.04 10.14 9.36
N SER A 400 6.99 9.44 10.50
CA SER A 400 7.18 10.02 11.84
C SER A 400 8.65 10.29 12.11
N THR A 401 8.98 11.51 12.51
CA THR A 401 10.36 11.96 12.76
C THR A 401 10.80 11.78 14.20
N GLY A 402 10.31 11.06 15.04
CA GLY A 402 10.79 10.76 16.39
C GLY A 402 11.77 11.78 17.02
N GLU A 403 12.74 11.28 17.79
CA GLU A 403 13.71 12.10 18.52
C GLU A 403 15.16 11.98 17.96
N GLY A 404 15.35 12.16 16.66
CA GLY A 404 16.65 12.06 16.00
C GLY A 404 17.11 10.61 15.73
N TYR A 405 18.40 10.44 15.47
CA TYR A 405 19.03 9.17 15.10
C TYR A 405 18.38 8.43 13.90
N PRO A 406 18.00 9.14 12.81
CA PRO A 406 17.50 8.46 11.62
C PRO A 406 18.62 7.64 10.96
N PHE A 407 18.22 6.70 10.11
CA PHE A 407 19.16 6.10 9.17
C PHE A 407 18.82 6.49 7.74
N ALA A 408 19.82 6.44 6.86
CA ALA A 408 19.64 6.54 5.43
C ALA A 408 20.67 5.67 4.72
N GLN A 409 20.22 4.87 3.77
CA GLN A 409 21.07 4.01 2.93
C GLN A 409 20.54 4.01 1.50
N VAL A 410 21.42 3.82 0.52
CA VAL A 410 21.07 3.86 -0.90
C VAL A 410 21.40 2.51 -1.55
N ILE A 411 20.42 1.98 -2.29
CA ILE A 411 20.58 0.83 -3.19
C ILE A 411 20.09 1.26 -4.58
N GLY A 412 21.00 1.26 -5.57
CA GLY A 412 20.67 1.75 -6.91
C GLY A 412 20.25 3.23 -6.90
N ASN A 413 19.07 3.53 -7.41
CA ASN A 413 18.49 4.88 -7.42
C ASN A 413 17.44 5.12 -6.30
N LYS A 414 17.41 4.25 -5.29
CA LYS A 414 16.47 4.31 -4.18
C LYS A 414 17.19 4.59 -2.87
N ALA A 415 16.76 5.62 -2.15
CA ALA A 415 17.19 5.88 -0.78
C ALA A 415 16.15 5.34 0.20
N TYR A 416 16.60 4.58 1.17
CA TYR A 416 15.78 4.02 2.26
C TYR A 416 16.09 4.80 3.53
N MET A 417 15.06 5.41 4.11
CA MET A 417 15.22 6.35 5.23
C MET A 417 14.16 6.12 6.30
N GLY A 418 14.48 6.51 7.53
CA GLY A 418 13.55 6.46 8.64
C GLY A 418 14.15 5.91 9.92
N LEU A 419 13.40 5.04 10.59
CA LEU A 419 13.76 4.43 11.86
C LEU A 419 14.34 5.44 12.86
N TYR A 420 13.75 6.63 12.90
CA TYR A 420 14.08 7.58 13.96
C TYR A 420 13.98 6.90 15.33
N ARG A 421 14.64 7.47 16.31
CA ARG A 421 14.52 7.00 17.69
C ARG A 421 13.05 6.82 18.07
N ARG A 422 12.68 5.64 18.56
CA ARG A 422 11.31 5.22 18.92
C ARG A 422 10.32 5.11 17.78
N THR A 423 10.80 5.07 16.52
CA THR A 423 9.94 4.76 15.37
C THR A 423 10.33 3.45 14.71
N GLN A 424 9.40 2.87 13.97
CA GLN A 424 9.57 1.59 13.26
C GLN A 424 9.40 1.73 11.76
N GLU A 425 9.18 2.95 11.27
CA GLU A 425 8.87 3.22 9.87
C GLU A 425 10.13 3.34 9.03
N ILE A 426 10.08 2.73 7.86
CA ILE A 426 11.02 2.91 6.75
C ILE A 426 10.27 3.37 5.53
N TRP A 427 10.85 4.32 4.80
CA TRP A 427 10.35 4.82 3.53
C TRP A 427 11.43 4.75 2.46
N GLU A 428 11.02 4.39 1.25
CA GLU A 428 11.81 4.43 0.03
C GLU A 428 11.53 5.75 -0.70
N LEU A 429 12.59 6.47 -1.05
CA LEU A 429 12.56 7.61 -1.97
C LEU A 429 13.25 7.19 -3.27
N ASN A 430 12.55 7.26 -4.39
CA ASN A 430 13.19 7.17 -5.68
C ASN A 430 13.87 8.52 -6.00
N LEU A 431 15.21 8.51 -6.07
CA LEU A 431 16.05 9.71 -6.22
C LEU A 431 16.02 10.36 -7.61
N GLU A 432 15.40 9.69 -8.58
CA GLU A 432 15.20 10.21 -9.94
C GLU A 432 13.81 10.84 -10.11
N THR A 433 12.79 10.22 -9.50
CA THR A 433 11.39 10.65 -9.68
C THR A 433 10.83 11.44 -8.51
N GLY A 434 11.49 11.43 -7.36
CA GLY A 434 11.02 12.04 -6.11
C GLY A 434 9.81 11.33 -5.47
N ILE A 435 9.47 10.12 -5.91
CA ILE A 435 8.30 9.39 -5.42
C ILE A 435 8.67 8.63 -4.14
N TRP A 436 7.83 8.81 -3.11
CA TRP A 436 7.92 8.12 -1.85
C TRP A 436 7.02 6.88 -1.79
N LYS A 437 7.53 5.80 -1.17
CA LYS A 437 6.77 4.59 -0.83
C LYS A 437 7.09 4.16 0.60
N SER A 438 6.07 3.88 1.39
CA SER A 438 6.28 3.26 2.71
C SER A 438 6.69 1.80 2.56
N LYS A 439 7.58 1.31 3.39
CA LYS A 439 7.93 -0.12 3.47
C LYS A 439 7.27 -0.75 4.71
N ASN A 440 7.33 -2.07 4.83
CA ASN A 440 6.89 -2.73 6.03
C ASN A 440 7.72 -2.24 7.24
N GLN A 441 7.07 -2.14 8.39
CA GLN A 441 7.71 -1.70 9.61
C GLN A 441 8.62 -2.81 10.19
N ILE A 442 9.70 -2.40 10.86
CA ILE A 442 10.53 -3.35 11.60
C ILE A 442 9.74 -3.93 12.76
N ILE A 443 9.88 -5.24 12.97
CA ILE A 443 9.24 -5.96 14.07
C ILE A 443 10.23 -6.07 15.26
N GLY A 444 9.74 -5.98 16.48
CA GLY A 444 10.55 -6.03 17.70
C GLY A 444 11.16 -4.68 18.07
N LEU A 445 11.74 -4.59 19.26
CA LEU A 445 12.38 -3.38 19.82
C LEU A 445 11.64 -2.05 19.49
N PRO A 446 10.37 -1.90 19.88
CA PRO A 446 9.59 -0.70 19.53
C PRO A 446 10.20 0.59 20.12
N GLN A 447 10.83 0.50 21.30
CA GLN A 447 11.58 1.57 21.95
C GLN A 447 13.07 1.35 21.65
N SER A 448 13.53 1.79 20.47
CA SER A 448 14.90 1.55 20.03
C SER A 448 15.52 2.70 19.27
N ILE A 449 16.84 2.66 19.14
CA ILE A 449 17.66 3.68 18.46
C ILE A 449 18.63 3.01 17.50
N ASN A 450 18.93 3.66 16.39
CA ASN A 450 19.95 3.20 15.45
C ASN A 450 21.35 3.36 16.02
N MET A 451 22.14 2.31 15.87
CA MET A 451 23.55 2.25 16.30
C MET A 451 24.49 2.13 15.10
N GLY A 452 23.95 1.96 13.90
CA GLY A 452 24.68 1.90 12.65
C GLY A 452 23.92 1.12 11.58
N SER A 453 24.28 1.36 10.33
CA SER A 453 23.71 0.64 9.18
C SER A 453 24.69 0.57 8.02
N PHE A 454 24.52 -0.41 7.16
CA PHE A 454 25.30 -0.56 5.94
C PHE A 454 24.53 -1.35 4.87
N VAL A 455 25.00 -1.26 3.63
CA VAL A 455 24.46 -2.04 2.51
C VAL A 455 25.40 -3.19 2.20
N PHE A 456 24.85 -4.40 2.06
CA PHE A 456 25.57 -5.57 1.57
C PHE A 456 24.68 -6.33 0.58
N GLY A 457 25.13 -6.41 -0.68
CA GLY A 457 24.32 -6.89 -1.78
C GLY A 457 23.10 -5.98 -2.01
N GLU A 458 21.91 -6.57 -2.10
CA GLU A 458 20.63 -5.86 -2.26
C GLU A 458 19.87 -5.70 -0.93
N ALA A 459 20.57 -5.81 0.19
CA ALA A 459 19.99 -5.70 1.51
C ALA A 459 20.66 -4.61 2.36
N ILE A 460 19.90 -4.05 3.27
CA ILE A 460 20.38 -3.10 4.27
C ILE A 460 20.46 -3.82 5.61
N TYR A 461 21.61 -3.72 6.24
CA TYR A 461 21.82 -4.22 7.60
C TYR A 461 21.72 -3.06 8.58
N ILE A 462 20.96 -3.24 9.64
CA ILE A 462 20.63 -2.17 10.58
C ILE A 462 20.85 -2.70 12.00
N LEU A 463 21.79 -2.09 12.72
CA LEU A 463 22.02 -2.37 14.13
C LEU A 463 21.16 -1.43 14.97
N ARG A 464 20.27 -2.01 15.78
CA ARG A 464 19.37 -1.28 16.68
C ARG A 464 19.61 -1.66 18.12
N ALA A 465 19.61 -0.68 19.01
CA ALA A 465 19.69 -0.90 20.44
C ALA A 465 18.34 -0.68 21.11
N ALA A 466 18.00 -1.51 22.09
CA ALA A 466 16.91 -1.24 23.01
C ALA A 466 17.21 0.04 23.84
N GLU A 467 16.21 0.88 24.04
CA GLU A 467 16.32 2.05 24.91
C GLU A 467 15.99 1.72 26.36
N GLU A 468 15.05 0.83 26.55
CA GLU A 468 14.64 0.35 27.86
C GLU A 468 15.22 -1.03 28.14
N SER A 469 15.50 -1.30 29.39
CA SER A 469 16.06 -2.56 29.78
C SER A 469 15.10 -3.72 29.52
N VAL A 470 15.57 -4.70 28.79
CA VAL A 470 14.87 -5.96 28.53
C VAL A 470 15.60 -7.01 29.40
N ASN A 471 14.94 -7.55 30.41
CA ASN A 471 15.54 -8.50 31.35
C ASN A 471 16.88 -8.04 31.96
N GLY A 472 17.00 -6.73 32.23
CA GLY A 472 18.23 -6.15 32.84
C GLY A 472 19.33 -5.80 31.84
N ALA A 473 19.19 -6.11 30.55
CA ALA A 473 20.13 -5.79 29.48
C ALA A 473 19.58 -4.72 28.50
N LEU A 474 20.47 -4.12 27.73
CA LEU A 474 20.16 -3.23 26.63
C LEU A 474 20.74 -3.84 25.34
N PRO A 475 20.15 -4.89 24.80
CA PRO A 475 20.73 -5.60 23.65
C PRO A 475 20.81 -4.69 22.42
N MET A 476 21.84 -4.94 21.59
CA MET A 476 21.94 -4.39 20.24
C MET A 476 21.75 -5.54 19.26
N GLU A 477 20.73 -5.44 18.44
CA GLU A 477 20.32 -6.48 17.50
C GLU A 477 20.57 -6.03 16.06
N LEU A 478 21.19 -6.91 15.27
CA LEU A 478 21.44 -6.69 13.86
C LEU A 478 20.31 -7.31 13.04
N PHE A 479 19.62 -6.47 12.29
CA PHE A 479 18.58 -6.87 11.36
C PHE A 479 19.06 -6.74 9.93
N LYS A 480 18.69 -7.70 9.09
CA LYS A 480 18.76 -7.61 7.63
C LYS A 480 17.41 -7.13 7.12
N PHE A 481 17.39 -6.08 6.35
CA PHE A 481 16.22 -5.56 5.65
C PHE A 481 16.38 -5.79 4.15
N GLU A 482 15.45 -6.53 3.56
CA GLU A 482 15.34 -6.82 2.13
C GLU A 482 14.17 -6.00 1.57
N PRO A 483 14.45 -4.85 0.92
CA PRO A 483 13.41 -3.86 0.60
C PRO A 483 12.30 -4.37 -0.32
N ASP A 484 12.63 -5.25 -1.24
CA ASP A 484 11.71 -5.76 -2.26
C ASP A 484 11.28 -7.22 -1.98
N ALA A 485 11.53 -7.75 -0.76
CA ALA A 485 11.02 -9.04 -0.30
C ALA A 485 9.68 -8.89 0.42
N ILE A 486 8.85 -9.95 0.34
CA ILE A 486 7.53 -10.03 0.97
C ILE A 486 7.54 -11.12 2.04
#